data_07234681bc63592d3128fd682feef236
#
_entry.id   07234681bc63592d3128fd682feef236
#
_cell.length_a   1.000
_cell.length_b   1.000
_cell.length_c   1.000
_cell.angle_alpha   90.00
_cell.angle_beta   90.00
_cell.angle_gamma   90.00
#
_symmetry.space_group_name_H-M   'P 1'
#
loop_
_entity.id
_entity.type
_entity.pdbx_description
1 polymer ?
#
loop_
_entity_poly.entity_id
_entity_poly.type
_entity_poly.pdbx_seq_one_letter_code
_entity_poly.pdbx_strand_id
1 'polypeptide(L)'
;MALAAPAAATGHTTVGHDGNWPADLRWFVFALFFIFGGITSLNDILIPKLRGLFALTHTESMLVQFAFFTAYFLVSLPAALVVRKYGYMRSAAIGLLTMTAGCLLFIPASTSGLFPGFLLALFVLASGVVLVQVVSNPLISMLGAPQSAHSRLTFAQAFNSLGTTVFPFFGARLILGSFEDVEPANLDAAAQAAFRSAQTQVIVQTYIGLAVALVIVAAVVWLRRNRLPHVAVAGSGMLD
;
A
#
# COMPACT_ATOMS: atom_id res chain seq x y z
N MET A 1 -2.81 -14.95 65.16
CA MET A 1 -2.69 -13.58 64.64
C MET A 1 -2.16 -13.67 63.21
N ALA A 2 -3.06 -13.77 62.21
CA ALA A 2 -2.72 -13.96 60.80
C ALA A 2 -2.81 -12.60 60.14
N LEU A 3 -1.67 -12.10 59.61
CA LEU A 3 -1.59 -10.88 58.82
C LEU A 3 -2.14 -11.18 57.42
N ALA A 4 -3.29 -10.58 57.11
CA ALA A 4 -3.82 -10.56 55.75
C ALA A 4 -2.96 -9.63 54.89
N ALA A 5 -2.39 -10.16 53.80
CA ALA A 5 -1.71 -9.38 52.79
C ALA A 5 -2.74 -8.57 51.95
N PRO A 6 -2.46 -7.30 51.62
CA PRO A 6 -3.37 -6.52 50.80
C PRO A 6 -3.39 -7.10 49.38
N ALA A 7 -4.60 -7.38 48.87
CA ALA A 7 -4.84 -7.73 47.50
C ALA A 7 -4.39 -6.57 46.59
N ALA A 8 -3.36 -6.80 45.82
CA ALA A 8 -2.97 -5.89 44.71
C ALA A 8 -4.12 -5.84 43.70
N ALA A 9 -4.82 -4.72 43.67
CA ALA A 9 -5.78 -4.40 42.65
C ALA A 9 -5.04 -4.23 41.34
N THR A 10 -4.88 -5.32 40.58
CA THR A 10 -4.53 -5.25 39.15
C THR A 10 -5.73 -4.69 38.43
N GLY A 11 -5.76 -3.37 38.29
CA GLY A 11 -6.69 -2.67 37.44
C GLY A 11 -6.38 -3.00 35.96
N HIS A 12 -6.71 -4.22 35.56
CA HIS A 12 -6.94 -4.49 34.15
C HIS A 12 -8.24 -3.75 33.78
N THR A 13 -8.10 -2.53 33.27
CA THR A 13 -9.15 -1.92 32.47
C THR A 13 -9.33 -2.82 31.26
N THR A 14 -10.19 -3.83 31.39
CA THR A 14 -10.77 -4.54 30.27
C THR A 14 -11.53 -3.50 29.46
N VAL A 15 -10.90 -2.96 28.42
CA VAL A 15 -11.58 -2.21 27.37
C VAL A 15 -12.69 -3.13 26.89
N GLY A 16 -13.95 -2.74 27.11
CA GLY A 16 -15.12 -3.54 26.84
C GLY A 16 -15.07 -4.09 25.42
N HIS A 17 -14.88 -5.38 25.33
CA HIS A 17 -14.94 -6.18 24.11
C HIS A 17 -16.42 -6.54 23.87
N ASP A 18 -17.29 -5.56 23.93
CA ASP A 18 -18.63 -5.71 23.40
C ASP A 18 -18.47 -5.72 21.88
N GLY A 19 -18.49 -6.93 21.32
CA GLY A 19 -18.12 -7.26 19.94
C GLY A 19 -18.96 -6.62 18.82
N ASN A 20 -19.48 -5.43 19.05
CA ASN A 20 -20.37 -4.71 18.14
C ASN A 20 -19.63 -3.58 17.41
N TRP A 21 -18.51 -3.93 16.76
CA TRP A 21 -17.85 -3.01 15.84
C TRP A 21 -18.72 -2.81 14.60
N PRO A 22 -18.84 -1.57 14.06
CA PRO A 22 -19.61 -1.32 12.85
C PRO A 22 -19.13 -2.21 11.71
N ALA A 23 -20.05 -2.93 11.06
CA ALA A 23 -19.71 -3.84 9.96
C ALA A 23 -19.03 -3.10 8.79
N ASP A 24 -19.36 -1.83 8.59
CA ASP A 24 -18.77 -0.95 7.57
C ASP A 24 -17.25 -0.77 7.76
N LEU A 25 -16.74 -0.82 9.00
CA LEU A 25 -15.31 -0.70 9.26
C LEU A 25 -14.52 -1.95 8.84
N ARG A 26 -15.10 -3.14 9.00
CA ARG A 26 -14.49 -4.39 8.52
C ARG A 26 -14.39 -4.41 6.99
N TRP A 27 -15.48 -4.06 6.31
CA TRP A 27 -15.49 -3.95 4.85
C TRP A 27 -14.49 -2.91 4.34
N PHE A 28 -14.34 -1.81 5.06
CA PHE A 28 -13.34 -0.81 4.76
C PHE A 28 -11.91 -1.38 4.85
N VAL A 29 -11.58 -2.14 5.90
CA VAL A 29 -10.25 -2.76 6.02
C VAL A 29 -10.04 -3.81 4.93
N PHE A 30 -11.04 -4.60 4.57
CA PHE A 30 -10.95 -5.53 3.44
C PHE A 30 -10.67 -4.79 2.12
N ALA A 31 -11.29 -3.63 1.90
CA ALA A 31 -11.00 -2.79 0.74
C ALA A 31 -9.54 -2.29 0.75
N LEU A 32 -8.96 -1.95 1.91
CA LEU A 32 -7.53 -1.62 2.01
C LEU A 32 -6.64 -2.79 1.62
N PHE A 33 -6.96 -4.02 2.07
CA PHE A 33 -6.22 -5.23 1.67
C PHE A 33 -6.28 -5.45 0.16
N PHE A 34 -7.44 -5.27 -0.45
CA PHE A 34 -7.63 -5.36 -1.90
C PHE A 34 -6.78 -4.33 -2.65
N ILE A 35 -6.81 -3.07 -2.19
CA ILE A 35 -6.07 -1.96 -2.81
C ILE A 35 -4.57 -2.18 -2.72
N PHE A 36 -4.01 -2.44 -1.53
CA PHE A 36 -2.56 -2.57 -1.43
C PHE A 36 -2.05 -3.85 -2.12
N GLY A 37 -2.82 -4.95 -2.10
CA GLY A 37 -2.49 -6.15 -2.87
C GLY A 37 -2.45 -5.87 -4.36
N GLY A 38 -3.46 -5.18 -4.88
CA GLY A 38 -3.50 -4.77 -6.27
C GLY A 38 -2.35 -3.87 -6.69
N ILE A 39 -2.03 -2.86 -5.89
CA ILE A 39 -0.93 -1.93 -6.18
C ILE A 39 0.43 -2.64 -6.14
N THR A 40 0.63 -3.53 -5.17
CA THR A 40 1.87 -4.32 -5.09
C THR A 40 2.08 -5.16 -6.35
N SER A 41 1.02 -5.80 -6.86
CA SER A 41 1.12 -6.62 -8.07
C SER A 41 1.25 -5.83 -9.37
N LEU A 42 0.77 -4.57 -9.42
CA LEU A 42 1.03 -3.69 -10.57
C LEU A 42 2.52 -3.39 -10.75
N ASN A 43 3.30 -3.38 -9.65
CA ASN A 43 4.75 -3.23 -9.74
C ASN A 43 5.40 -4.34 -10.57
N ASP A 44 4.90 -5.57 -10.47
CA ASP A 44 5.43 -6.71 -11.21
C ASP A 44 5.22 -6.56 -12.73
N ILE A 45 4.12 -5.91 -13.14
CA ILE A 45 3.85 -5.59 -14.57
C ILE A 45 4.73 -4.43 -15.05
N LEU A 46 5.05 -3.50 -14.15
CA LEU A 46 5.87 -2.34 -14.51
C LEU A 46 7.33 -2.73 -14.83
N ILE A 47 7.87 -3.78 -14.21
CA ILE A 47 9.26 -4.22 -14.42
C ILE A 47 9.57 -4.51 -15.89
N PRO A 48 8.84 -5.41 -16.61
CA PRO A 48 9.11 -5.68 -18.01
C PRO A 48 8.90 -4.44 -18.89
N LYS A 49 7.96 -3.56 -18.50
CA LYS A 49 7.69 -2.32 -19.23
C LYS A 49 8.86 -1.33 -19.13
N LEU A 50 9.37 -1.09 -17.92
CA LEU A 50 10.54 -0.23 -17.71
C LEU A 50 11.79 -0.82 -18.38
N ARG A 51 11.94 -2.15 -18.34
CA ARG A 51 13.03 -2.82 -19.03
C ARG A 51 13.03 -2.54 -20.53
N GLY A 52 11.88 -2.61 -21.18
CA GLY A 52 11.74 -2.29 -22.60
C GLY A 52 11.97 -0.82 -22.91
N LEU A 53 11.42 0.09 -22.07
CA LEU A 53 11.55 1.55 -22.27
C LEU A 53 13.00 2.06 -22.15
N PHE A 54 13.74 1.55 -21.17
CA PHE A 54 15.09 2.00 -20.86
C PHE A 54 16.19 1.05 -21.34
N ALA A 55 15.82 -0.01 -22.07
CA ALA A 55 16.74 -1.07 -22.53
C ALA A 55 17.60 -1.64 -21.38
N LEU A 56 16.96 -1.84 -20.21
CA LEU A 56 17.63 -2.25 -18.99
C LEU A 56 18.17 -3.67 -19.11
N THR A 57 19.35 -3.89 -18.57
CA THR A 57 19.89 -5.22 -18.32
C THR A 57 19.02 -5.97 -17.27
N HIS A 58 19.22 -7.27 -17.14
CA HIS A 58 18.56 -8.06 -16.08
C HIS A 58 18.87 -7.52 -14.68
N THR A 59 20.13 -7.14 -14.43
CA THR A 59 20.58 -6.60 -13.15
C THR A 59 19.91 -5.26 -12.85
N GLU A 60 19.81 -4.36 -13.82
CA GLU A 60 19.13 -3.07 -13.64
C GLU A 60 17.63 -3.26 -13.41
N SER A 61 17.00 -4.21 -14.06
CA SER A 61 15.59 -4.55 -13.83
C SER A 61 15.33 -5.00 -12.39
N MET A 62 16.31 -5.67 -11.74
CA MET A 62 16.22 -6.05 -10.32
C MET A 62 16.25 -4.83 -9.39
N LEU A 63 16.78 -3.66 -9.81
CA LEU A 63 16.74 -2.43 -9.02
C LEU A 63 15.31 -1.95 -8.78
N VAL A 64 14.37 -2.26 -9.65
CA VAL A 64 12.95 -1.95 -9.47
C VAL A 64 12.40 -2.69 -8.24
N GLN A 65 12.63 -4.01 -8.16
CA GLN A 65 12.26 -4.80 -7.00
C GLN A 65 13.04 -4.37 -5.75
N PHE A 66 14.33 -4.10 -5.90
CA PHE A 66 15.17 -3.65 -4.80
C PHE A 66 14.67 -2.33 -4.21
N ALA A 67 14.32 -1.35 -5.03
CA ALA A 67 13.77 -0.06 -4.58
C ALA A 67 12.46 -0.27 -3.80
N PHE A 68 11.58 -1.15 -4.31
CA PHE A 68 10.31 -1.47 -3.68
C PHE A 68 10.52 -2.14 -2.30
N PHE A 69 11.31 -3.21 -2.22
CA PHE A 69 11.56 -3.91 -0.97
C PHE A 69 12.44 -3.12 0.02
N THR A 70 13.30 -2.22 -0.46
CA THR A 70 14.05 -1.29 0.39
C THR A 70 13.09 -0.39 1.17
N ALA A 71 11.99 0.07 0.54
CA ALA A 71 10.95 0.82 1.25
C ALA A 71 10.33 -0.01 2.39
N TYR A 72 10.05 -1.30 2.15
CA TYR A 72 9.54 -2.20 3.20
C TYR A 72 10.50 -2.32 4.37
N PHE A 73 11.79 -2.47 4.09
CA PHE A 73 12.80 -2.60 5.13
C PHE A 73 12.98 -1.30 5.93
N LEU A 74 13.16 -0.16 5.24
CA LEU A 74 13.46 1.11 5.90
C LEU A 74 12.24 1.75 6.56
N VAL A 75 11.05 1.61 5.97
CA VAL A 75 9.86 2.33 6.42
C VAL A 75 9.02 1.57 7.44
N SER A 76 9.20 0.25 7.58
CA SER A 76 8.39 -0.56 8.51
C SER A 76 8.47 -0.08 9.97
N LEU A 77 9.67 0.23 10.47
CA LEU A 77 9.84 0.74 11.83
C LEU A 77 9.30 2.18 11.99
N PRO A 78 9.66 3.15 11.12
CA PRO A 78 9.03 4.48 11.14
C PRO A 78 7.51 4.44 11.01
N ALA A 79 6.96 3.54 10.18
CA ALA A 79 5.51 3.38 10.04
C ALA A 79 4.84 2.99 11.36
N ALA A 80 5.45 2.08 12.13
CA ALA A 80 4.94 1.71 13.45
C ALA A 80 4.93 2.91 14.41
N LEU A 81 5.94 3.79 14.36
CA LEU A 81 5.98 5.02 15.16
C LEU A 81 4.87 6.02 14.74
N VAL A 82 4.61 6.13 13.45
CA VAL A 82 3.51 6.95 12.92
C VAL A 82 2.17 6.43 13.44
N VAL A 83 1.95 5.10 13.43
CA VAL A 83 0.72 4.49 13.95
C VAL A 83 0.57 4.74 15.44
N ARG A 84 1.65 4.61 16.23
CA ARG A 84 1.65 4.92 17.66
C ARG A 84 1.28 6.38 17.95
N LYS A 85 1.79 7.33 17.14
CA LYS A 85 1.58 8.77 17.35
C LYS A 85 0.21 9.26 16.88
N TYR A 86 -0.29 8.80 15.74
CA TYR A 86 -1.50 9.34 15.10
C TYR A 86 -2.71 8.40 15.17
N GLY A 87 -2.50 7.15 15.57
CA GLY A 87 -3.53 6.10 15.58
C GLY A 87 -3.79 5.51 14.20
N TYR A 88 -4.57 4.41 14.17
CA TYR A 88 -4.75 3.60 12.95
C TYR A 88 -5.36 4.37 11.77
N MET A 89 -6.49 5.06 11.97
CA MET A 89 -7.21 5.71 10.85
C MET A 89 -6.45 6.87 10.22
N ARG A 90 -5.81 7.70 11.05
CA ARG A 90 -5.00 8.83 10.53
C ARG A 90 -3.77 8.31 9.82
N SER A 91 -3.14 7.28 10.33
CA SER A 91 -1.97 6.64 9.70
C SER A 91 -2.35 5.96 8.38
N ALA A 92 -3.55 5.34 8.29
CA ALA A 92 -4.07 4.83 7.02
C ALA A 92 -4.22 5.95 5.98
N ALA A 93 -4.80 7.09 6.37
CA ALA A 93 -4.92 8.24 5.47
C ALA A 93 -3.55 8.78 5.02
N ILE A 94 -2.58 8.89 5.93
CA ILE A 94 -1.20 9.30 5.61
C ILE A 94 -0.59 8.30 4.61
N GLY A 95 -0.74 6.99 4.84
CA GLY A 95 -0.24 5.97 3.93
C GLY A 95 -0.84 6.07 2.52
N LEU A 96 -2.16 6.24 2.43
CA LEU A 96 -2.85 6.43 1.15
C LEU A 96 -2.41 7.70 0.43
N LEU A 97 -2.21 8.80 1.14
CA LEU A 97 -1.68 10.04 0.56
C LEU A 97 -0.22 9.89 0.12
N THR A 98 0.61 9.14 0.86
CA THR A 98 1.98 8.82 0.45
C THR A 98 1.98 7.96 -0.82
N MET A 99 1.09 6.96 -0.92
CA MET A 99 0.89 6.19 -2.15
C MET A 99 0.49 7.09 -3.32
N THR A 100 -0.44 8.02 -3.09
CA THR A 100 -0.86 9.01 -4.09
C THR A 100 0.32 9.86 -4.55
N ALA A 101 1.14 10.36 -3.63
CA ALA A 101 2.35 11.11 -3.97
C ALA A 101 3.32 10.27 -4.81
N GLY A 102 3.52 8.99 -4.47
CA GLY A 102 4.28 8.04 -5.26
C GLY A 102 3.75 7.89 -6.69
N CYS A 103 2.42 7.73 -6.84
CA CYS A 103 1.79 7.67 -8.17
C CYS A 103 2.01 8.96 -8.97
N LEU A 104 1.89 10.14 -8.35
CA LEU A 104 2.08 11.42 -9.03
C LEU A 104 3.55 11.68 -9.41
N LEU A 105 4.52 11.11 -8.68
CA LEU A 105 5.95 11.19 -9.02
C LEU A 105 6.29 10.48 -10.34
N PHE A 106 5.45 9.58 -10.83
CA PHE A 106 5.61 9.01 -12.18
C PHE A 106 5.50 10.07 -13.28
N ILE A 107 4.79 11.19 -13.06
CA ILE A 107 4.69 12.27 -14.05
C ILE A 107 6.06 12.91 -14.30
N PRO A 108 6.75 13.51 -13.30
CA PRO A 108 8.08 14.08 -13.53
C PRO A 108 9.14 13.02 -13.88
N ALA A 109 9.01 11.77 -13.40
CA ALA A 109 9.88 10.68 -13.80
C ALA A 109 9.77 10.41 -15.30
N SER A 110 8.55 10.44 -15.84
CA SER A 110 8.29 10.21 -17.25
C SER A 110 8.78 11.36 -18.15
N THR A 111 8.58 12.61 -17.71
CA THR A 111 9.03 13.79 -18.47
C THR A 111 10.55 13.95 -18.48
N SER A 112 11.22 13.57 -17.38
CA SER A 112 12.68 13.58 -17.30
C SER A 112 13.33 12.45 -18.10
N GLY A 113 12.59 11.35 -18.35
CA GLY A 113 13.11 10.15 -18.99
C GLY A 113 14.24 9.46 -18.23
N LEU A 114 14.39 9.76 -16.94
CA LEU A 114 15.45 9.21 -16.10
C LEU A 114 14.95 8.01 -15.29
N PHE A 115 15.57 6.86 -15.48
CA PHE A 115 15.26 5.63 -14.73
C PHE A 115 15.29 5.80 -13.20
N PRO A 116 16.26 6.51 -12.57
CA PRO A 116 16.24 6.78 -11.13
C PRO A 116 14.99 7.50 -10.64
N GLY A 117 14.35 8.33 -11.47
CA GLY A 117 13.08 9.00 -11.14
C GLY A 117 11.95 7.98 -10.92
N PHE A 118 11.88 6.94 -11.75
CA PHE A 118 10.93 5.85 -11.58
C PHE A 118 11.20 5.03 -10.31
N LEU A 119 12.47 4.77 -9.98
CA LEU A 119 12.85 4.09 -8.73
C LEU A 119 12.42 4.89 -7.50
N LEU A 120 12.60 6.21 -7.52
CA LEU A 120 12.14 7.09 -6.44
C LEU A 120 10.61 7.07 -6.32
N ALA A 121 9.88 7.16 -7.42
CA ALA A 121 8.43 7.08 -7.44
C ALA A 121 7.93 5.77 -6.83
N LEU A 122 8.56 4.65 -7.21
CA LEU A 122 8.26 3.32 -6.65
C LEU A 122 8.58 3.23 -5.15
N PHE A 123 9.71 3.78 -4.72
CA PHE A 123 10.09 3.79 -3.31
C PHE A 123 9.06 4.56 -2.46
N VAL A 124 8.61 5.73 -2.92
CA VAL A 124 7.59 6.53 -2.22
C VAL A 124 6.24 5.80 -2.23
N LEU A 125 5.84 5.21 -3.36
CA LEU A 125 4.61 4.41 -3.46
C LEU A 125 4.64 3.25 -2.46
N ALA A 126 5.72 2.46 -2.44
CA ALA A 126 5.91 1.33 -1.55
C ALA A 126 5.91 1.76 -0.07
N SER A 127 6.49 2.92 0.25
CA SER A 127 6.46 3.49 1.60
C SER A 127 5.04 3.71 2.10
N GLY A 128 4.15 4.19 1.23
CA GLY A 128 2.72 4.32 1.53
C GLY A 128 2.05 2.96 1.72
N VAL A 129 2.37 1.98 0.86
CA VAL A 129 1.85 0.60 0.99
C VAL A 129 2.24 0.00 2.34
N VAL A 130 3.51 0.12 2.74
CA VAL A 130 3.99 -0.36 4.05
C VAL A 130 3.18 0.24 5.19
N LEU A 131 2.97 1.56 5.18
CA LEU A 131 2.22 2.23 6.24
C LEU A 131 0.77 1.73 6.29
N VAL A 132 0.11 1.55 5.15
CA VAL A 132 -1.25 0.98 5.09
C VAL A 132 -1.28 -0.46 5.63
N GLN A 133 -0.28 -1.29 5.32
CA GLN A 133 -0.19 -2.66 5.82
C GLN A 133 0.05 -2.72 7.33
N VAL A 134 0.95 -1.88 7.87
CA VAL A 134 1.23 -1.78 9.31
C VAL A 134 -0.02 -1.36 10.08
N VAL A 135 -0.91 -0.57 9.46
CA VAL A 135 -2.22 -0.22 10.02
C VAL A 135 -3.22 -1.37 9.89
N SER A 136 -3.37 -1.92 8.69
CA SER A 136 -4.50 -2.80 8.34
C SER A 136 -4.43 -4.17 9.01
N ASN A 137 -3.22 -4.75 9.17
CA ASN A 137 -3.03 -6.07 9.76
C ASN A 137 -3.47 -6.14 11.23
N PRO A 138 -3.00 -5.25 12.13
CA PRO A 138 -3.50 -5.23 13.50
C PRO A 138 -4.97 -4.81 13.58
N LEU A 139 -5.38 -3.83 12.78
CA LEU A 139 -6.72 -3.28 12.81
C LEU A 139 -7.77 -4.37 12.54
N ILE A 140 -7.63 -5.17 11.48
CA ILE A 140 -8.59 -6.23 11.18
C ILE A 140 -8.66 -7.29 12.29
N SER A 141 -7.54 -7.57 12.96
CA SER A 141 -7.48 -8.52 14.06
C SER A 141 -8.24 -8.02 15.29
N MET A 142 -8.28 -6.71 15.51
CA MET A 142 -8.99 -6.08 16.63
C MET A 142 -10.49 -5.88 16.36
N LEU A 143 -10.95 -5.91 15.11
CA LEU A 143 -12.35 -5.64 14.75
C LEU A 143 -13.28 -6.85 14.95
N GLY A 144 -13.45 -7.29 16.20
CA GLY A 144 -14.37 -8.37 16.59
C GLY A 144 -13.82 -9.24 17.70
N ALA A 145 -14.47 -10.38 17.97
CA ALA A 145 -14.09 -11.29 19.03
C ALA A 145 -12.67 -11.82 18.88
N PRO A 146 -11.85 -11.89 19.94
CA PRO A 146 -10.45 -12.34 19.87
C PRO A 146 -10.29 -13.74 19.28
N GLN A 147 -11.24 -14.65 19.56
CA GLN A 147 -11.24 -16.04 19.09
C GLN A 147 -11.31 -16.14 17.56
N SER A 148 -11.93 -15.16 16.87
CA SER A 148 -12.05 -15.12 15.41
C SER A 148 -11.05 -14.17 14.73
N ALA A 149 -10.09 -13.60 15.46
CA ALA A 149 -9.10 -12.67 14.93
C ALA A 149 -8.29 -13.27 13.77
N HIS A 150 -7.85 -14.51 13.94
CA HIS A 150 -7.08 -15.24 12.92
C HIS A 150 -7.90 -15.48 11.64
N SER A 151 -9.15 -15.93 11.77
CA SER A 151 -10.04 -16.12 10.62
C SER A 151 -10.31 -14.81 9.87
N ARG A 152 -10.49 -13.70 10.58
CA ARG A 152 -10.67 -12.38 9.95
C ARG A 152 -9.44 -11.92 9.18
N LEU A 153 -8.24 -12.12 9.75
CA LEU A 153 -6.99 -11.80 9.06
C LEU A 153 -6.83 -12.67 7.81
N THR A 154 -7.08 -13.98 7.91
CA THR A 154 -7.03 -14.90 6.76
C THR A 154 -8.03 -14.48 5.68
N PHE A 155 -9.24 -14.11 6.06
CA PHE A 155 -10.24 -13.63 5.12
C PHE A 155 -9.83 -12.29 4.47
N ALA A 156 -9.20 -11.38 5.22
CA ALA A 156 -8.65 -10.15 4.66
C ALA A 156 -7.53 -10.44 3.63
N GLN A 157 -6.70 -11.45 3.87
CA GLN A 157 -5.69 -11.90 2.90
C GLN A 157 -6.32 -12.45 1.61
N ALA A 158 -7.54 -13.01 1.66
CA ALA A 158 -8.25 -13.38 0.43
C ALA A 158 -8.59 -12.15 -0.42
N PHE A 159 -8.97 -11.02 0.18
CA PHE A 159 -9.14 -9.75 -0.55
C PHE A 159 -7.82 -9.22 -1.11
N ASN A 160 -6.72 -9.35 -0.37
CA ASN A 160 -5.40 -9.03 -0.90
C ASN A 160 -5.08 -9.88 -2.13
N SER A 161 -5.28 -11.20 -2.08
CA SER A 161 -5.08 -12.12 -3.20
C SER A 161 -6.02 -11.80 -4.38
N LEU A 162 -7.25 -11.40 -4.11
CA LEU A 162 -8.16 -10.93 -5.16
C LEU A 162 -7.60 -9.67 -5.83
N GLY A 163 -7.06 -8.72 -5.06
CA GLY A 163 -6.38 -7.53 -5.57
C GLY A 163 -5.19 -7.88 -6.46
N THR A 164 -4.33 -8.81 -6.00
CA THR A 164 -3.16 -9.27 -6.78
C THR A 164 -3.52 -9.99 -8.07
N THR A 165 -4.76 -10.42 -8.24
CA THR A 165 -5.29 -11.05 -9.46
C THR A 165 -5.97 -10.03 -10.37
N VAL A 166 -6.85 -9.21 -9.80
CA VAL A 166 -7.70 -8.27 -10.56
C VAL A 166 -6.88 -7.13 -11.16
N PHE A 167 -6.00 -6.51 -10.38
CA PHE A 167 -5.22 -5.37 -10.86
C PHE A 167 -4.25 -5.74 -11.99
N PRO A 168 -3.49 -6.85 -11.95
CA PRO A 168 -2.68 -7.27 -13.08
C PRO A 168 -3.51 -7.59 -14.32
N PHE A 169 -4.67 -8.23 -14.17
CA PHE A 169 -5.52 -8.58 -15.31
C PHE A 169 -5.97 -7.34 -16.09
N PHE A 170 -6.45 -6.31 -15.38
CA PHE A 170 -6.84 -5.05 -16.01
C PHE A 170 -5.62 -4.18 -16.33
N GLY A 171 -4.63 -4.12 -15.45
CA GLY A 171 -3.40 -3.34 -15.63
C GLY A 171 -2.57 -3.82 -16.82
N ALA A 172 -2.44 -5.13 -17.01
CA ALA A 172 -1.75 -5.67 -18.17
C ALA A 172 -2.44 -5.25 -19.47
N ARG A 173 -3.77 -5.34 -19.53
CA ARG A 173 -4.54 -4.89 -20.70
C ARG A 173 -4.38 -3.40 -20.97
N LEU A 174 -4.35 -2.58 -19.93
CA LEU A 174 -4.17 -1.13 -20.07
C LEU A 174 -2.72 -0.76 -20.44
N ILE A 175 -1.74 -1.42 -19.79
CA ILE A 175 -0.32 -1.06 -19.91
C ILE A 175 0.35 -1.77 -21.10
N LEU A 176 0.01 -3.03 -21.38
CA LEU A 176 0.64 -3.85 -22.42
C LEU A 176 -0.20 -3.91 -23.71
N GLY A 177 -1.51 -4.04 -23.61
CA GLY A 177 -2.41 -4.34 -24.72
C GLY A 177 -2.49 -3.28 -25.82
N SER A 178 -1.95 -2.08 -25.60
CA SER A 178 -1.92 -1.02 -26.62
C SER A 178 -0.75 -1.15 -27.61
N PHE A 179 0.15 -2.14 -27.44
CA PHE A 179 1.42 -2.17 -28.17
C PHE A 179 1.92 -3.58 -28.52
N GLU A 180 1.06 -4.61 -28.45
CA GLU A 180 1.46 -6.02 -28.66
C GLU A 180 1.95 -6.33 -30.09
N ASP A 181 1.59 -5.51 -31.08
CA ASP A 181 1.85 -5.79 -32.51
C ASP A 181 3.02 -4.99 -33.14
N VAL A 182 3.76 -4.20 -32.31
CA VAL A 182 4.81 -3.32 -32.83
C VAL A 182 6.19 -3.80 -32.38
N GLU A 183 7.01 -4.32 -33.30
CA GLU A 183 8.42 -4.61 -33.07
C GLU A 183 9.25 -3.31 -33.11
N PRO A 184 9.82 -2.83 -32.01
CA PRO A 184 10.56 -1.56 -31.93
C PRO A 184 11.81 -1.55 -32.84
N ALA A 185 12.36 -2.72 -33.15
CA ALA A 185 13.55 -2.88 -33.94
C ALA A 185 13.35 -2.48 -35.43
N ASN A 186 12.10 -2.46 -35.90
CA ASN A 186 11.76 -2.18 -37.32
C ASN A 186 11.34 -0.72 -37.54
N LEU A 187 11.36 0.12 -36.46
CA LEU A 187 10.96 1.53 -36.52
C LEU A 187 12.16 2.43 -36.84
N ASP A 188 11.95 3.51 -37.57
CA ASP A 188 12.91 4.59 -37.71
C ASP A 188 13.07 5.36 -36.39
N ALA A 189 14.09 6.22 -36.28
CA ALA A 189 14.40 6.93 -35.04
C ALA A 189 13.25 7.83 -34.56
N ALA A 190 12.49 8.44 -35.44
CA ALA A 190 11.37 9.29 -35.12
C ALA A 190 10.18 8.47 -34.59
N ALA A 191 9.87 7.35 -35.28
CA ALA A 191 8.82 6.43 -34.85
C ALA A 191 9.16 5.73 -33.53
N GLN A 192 10.44 5.40 -33.29
CA GLN A 192 10.88 4.89 -31.97
C GLN A 192 10.67 5.91 -30.84
N ALA A 193 10.99 7.19 -31.08
CA ALA A 193 10.76 8.25 -30.09
C ALA A 193 9.26 8.43 -29.79
N ALA A 194 8.43 8.45 -30.84
CA ALA A 194 6.98 8.52 -30.71
C ALA A 194 6.42 7.30 -29.94
N PHE A 195 6.91 6.09 -30.25
CA PHE A 195 6.53 4.86 -29.57
C PHE A 195 6.88 4.88 -28.08
N ARG A 196 8.11 5.33 -27.73
CA ARG A 196 8.52 5.46 -26.31
C ARG A 196 7.66 6.49 -25.58
N SER A 197 7.35 7.63 -26.18
CA SER A 197 6.51 8.65 -25.57
C SER A 197 5.10 8.14 -25.33
N ALA A 198 4.50 7.45 -26.30
CA ALA A 198 3.19 6.84 -26.16
C ALA A 198 3.16 5.79 -25.04
N GLN A 199 4.17 4.92 -24.96
CA GLN A 199 4.28 3.93 -23.88
C GLN A 199 4.40 4.56 -22.50
N THR A 200 5.20 5.62 -22.37
CA THR A 200 5.37 6.35 -21.13
C THR A 200 4.07 7.05 -20.70
N GLN A 201 3.33 7.59 -21.67
CA GLN A 201 2.04 8.23 -21.42
C GLN A 201 1.00 7.24 -20.87
N VAL A 202 0.96 6.00 -21.34
CA VAL A 202 0.07 4.96 -20.81
C VAL A 202 0.39 4.66 -19.33
N ILE A 203 1.68 4.56 -18.97
CA ILE A 203 2.09 4.41 -17.57
C ILE A 203 1.57 5.58 -16.74
N VAL A 204 1.83 6.82 -17.18
CA VAL A 204 1.40 8.03 -16.47
C VAL A 204 -0.12 8.06 -16.28
N GLN A 205 -0.90 7.80 -17.33
CA GLN A 205 -2.36 7.79 -17.26
C GLN A 205 -2.88 6.73 -16.27
N THR A 206 -2.29 5.53 -16.28
CA THR A 206 -2.64 4.47 -15.34
C THR A 206 -2.37 4.89 -13.89
N TYR A 207 -1.22 5.48 -13.62
CA TYR A 207 -0.88 5.93 -12.26
C TYR A 207 -1.64 7.20 -11.83
N ILE A 208 -2.05 8.07 -12.75
CA ILE A 208 -2.97 9.17 -12.45
C ILE A 208 -4.35 8.62 -12.06
N GLY A 209 -4.88 7.66 -12.80
CA GLY A 209 -6.15 6.99 -12.47
C GLY A 209 -6.09 6.34 -11.07
N LEU A 210 -4.97 5.67 -10.78
CA LEU A 210 -4.71 5.08 -9.46
C LEU A 210 -4.62 6.15 -8.36
N ALA A 211 -3.93 7.26 -8.62
CA ALA A 211 -3.82 8.39 -7.68
C ALA A 211 -5.20 8.97 -7.34
N VAL A 212 -6.06 9.17 -8.34
CA VAL A 212 -7.44 9.65 -8.12
C VAL A 212 -8.22 8.67 -7.25
N ALA A 213 -8.16 7.36 -7.53
CA ALA A 213 -8.81 6.34 -6.72
C ALA A 213 -8.29 6.36 -5.26
N LEU A 214 -6.98 6.48 -5.06
CA LEU A 214 -6.35 6.56 -3.74
C LEU A 214 -6.77 7.83 -2.97
N VAL A 215 -6.90 8.98 -3.63
CA VAL A 215 -7.40 10.21 -3.01
C VAL A 215 -8.83 10.05 -2.54
N ILE A 216 -9.70 9.42 -3.34
CA ILE A 216 -11.09 9.14 -2.96
C ILE A 216 -11.12 8.26 -1.69
N VAL A 217 -10.34 7.18 -1.68
CA VAL A 217 -10.25 6.29 -0.52
C VAL A 217 -9.68 7.03 0.70
N ALA A 218 -8.61 7.82 0.52
CA ALA A 218 -8.03 8.62 1.59
C ALA A 218 -9.04 9.62 2.17
N ALA A 219 -9.85 10.26 1.33
CA ALA A 219 -10.91 11.17 1.76
C ALA A 219 -11.98 10.43 2.58
N VAL A 220 -12.42 9.25 2.15
CA VAL A 220 -13.36 8.41 2.90
C VAL A 220 -12.79 8.03 4.27
N VAL A 221 -11.50 7.60 4.32
CA VAL A 221 -10.79 7.30 5.57
C VAL A 221 -10.75 8.51 6.49
N TRP A 222 -10.38 9.66 5.93
CA TRP A 222 -10.27 10.90 6.70
C TRP A 222 -11.60 11.38 7.26
N LEU A 223 -12.68 11.28 6.51
CA LEU A 223 -14.03 11.60 6.98
C LEU A 223 -14.49 10.67 8.12
N ARG A 224 -14.03 9.42 8.11
CA ARG A 224 -14.37 8.40 9.12
C ARG A 224 -13.35 8.29 10.26
N ARG A 225 -12.31 9.14 10.32
CA ARG A 225 -11.19 9.05 11.26
C ARG A 225 -11.57 9.08 12.74
N ASN A 226 -12.71 9.66 13.08
CA ASN A 226 -13.19 9.80 14.46
C ASN A 226 -14.12 8.64 14.90
N ARG A 227 -14.39 7.65 14.01
CA ARG A 227 -15.28 6.53 14.34
C ARG A 227 -14.62 5.38 15.10
N LEU A 228 -13.28 5.37 15.16
CA LEU A 228 -12.55 4.45 16.04
C LEU A 228 -12.30 5.13 17.37
N PRO A 229 -12.66 4.49 18.52
CA PRO A 229 -12.14 4.91 19.81
C PRO A 229 -10.60 4.86 19.74
N HIS A 230 -9.93 5.73 20.52
CA HIS A 230 -8.48 5.71 20.67
C HIS A 230 -8.08 4.35 21.28
N VAL A 231 -7.82 3.37 20.44
CA VAL A 231 -7.22 2.12 20.90
C VAL A 231 -5.76 2.44 21.17
N ALA A 232 -5.38 2.46 22.44
CA ALA A 232 -3.99 2.57 22.82
C ALA A 232 -3.23 1.43 22.13
N VAL A 233 -2.25 1.78 21.28
CA VAL A 233 -1.41 0.79 20.62
C VAL A 233 -0.71 0.00 21.71
N ALA A 234 -1.06 -1.28 21.88
CA ALA A 234 -0.44 -2.15 22.85
C ALA A 234 1.08 -2.15 22.64
N GLY A 235 1.85 -1.65 23.59
CA GLY A 235 3.33 -1.60 23.48
C GLY A 235 4.00 -0.40 24.14
N SER A 236 3.31 0.44 24.92
CA SER A 236 3.96 1.56 25.61
C SER A 236 4.76 1.15 26.87
N GLY A 237 4.89 -0.14 27.16
CA GLY A 237 5.50 -0.62 28.40
C GLY A 237 6.83 -1.38 28.26
N MET A 238 7.48 -1.37 27.10
CA MET A 238 8.68 -2.20 26.90
C MET A 238 9.96 -1.42 26.55
N LEU A 239 9.96 -0.09 26.65
CA LEU A 239 11.14 0.76 26.40
C LEU A 239 11.23 1.95 27.38
N ASP A 240 10.77 1.77 28.66
CA ASP A 240 11.17 2.65 29.78
C ASP A 240 12.13 1.89 30.68
#